data_adacea38b560f11c153e628a8d026a82
#
_entry.id   adacea38b560f11c153e628a8d026a82
#
_cell.length_a   1.000
_cell.length_b   1.000
_cell.length_c   1.000
_cell.angle_alpha   90.00
_cell.angle_beta   90.00
_cell.angle_gamma   90.00
#
_symmetry.space_group_name_H-M   'P 1'
#
loop_
_entity.id
_entity.type
_entity.pdbx_description
1 polymer ?
#
loop_
_entity_poly.entity_id
_entity_poly.type
_entity_poly.pdbx_seq_one_letter_code
_entity_poly.pdbx_strand_id
1 'polypeptide(L)'
;EVLSLNLKYLDNTLKVNFGPDRADIESTKAGETWETFRTTVDKIVNILSTNMNHRVVRLALCGSIIYSMDEDKSMQIYSKLAKIKNEQPVEWQLRKVLRTKLTTDDGTKSVIVNNVYQLTNTILIPGINTRDGVLLDMDVNTLVGTSADNILAVQGKFWTHASSVIDEAVVHYQS
;
A
#
# COMPACT_ATOMS: atom_id res chain seq x y z
N GLU A 1 -16.15 21.86 -10.53
CA GLU A 1 -14.75 22.09 -10.07
C GLU A 1 -14.48 21.15 -8.93
N VAL A 2 -13.45 20.33 -9.08
CA VAL A 2 -12.99 19.44 -8.01
C VAL A 2 -11.94 20.22 -7.24
N LEU A 3 -12.31 20.67 -6.03
CA LEU A 3 -11.36 21.29 -5.10
C LEU A 3 -10.46 20.19 -4.53
N SER A 4 -9.17 20.24 -4.83
CA SER A 4 -8.15 19.45 -4.14
C SER A 4 -7.39 20.37 -3.19
N LEU A 5 -7.33 20.00 -1.91
CA LEU A 5 -6.52 20.67 -0.92
C LEU A 5 -5.25 19.86 -0.68
N ASN A 6 -4.09 20.44 -0.98
CA ASN A 6 -2.79 19.85 -0.70
C ASN A 6 -2.19 20.52 0.53
N LEU A 7 -2.04 19.77 1.62
CA LEU A 7 -1.32 20.21 2.81
C LEU A 7 0.09 19.62 2.76
N LYS A 8 1.10 20.47 2.79
CA LYS A 8 2.51 20.05 2.88
C LYS A 8 3.05 20.44 4.25
N TYR A 9 3.69 19.52 4.93
CA TYR A 9 4.41 19.81 6.15
C TYR A 9 5.68 20.63 5.85
N LEU A 10 6.24 21.34 6.85
CA LEU A 10 7.31 22.32 6.66
C LEU A 10 8.55 21.81 5.90
N ASP A 11 8.84 20.51 5.96
CA ASP A 11 9.95 19.86 5.27
C ASP A 11 9.52 19.13 3.98
N ASN A 12 8.25 19.25 3.56
CA ASN A 12 7.65 18.56 2.43
C ASN A 12 7.68 17.01 2.50
N THR A 13 7.95 16.43 3.67
CA THR A 13 8.01 14.97 3.83
C THR A 13 6.66 14.33 4.06
N LEU A 14 5.66 15.09 4.53
CA LEU A 14 4.28 14.66 4.72
C LEU A 14 3.37 15.45 3.78
N LYS A 15 2.55 14.75 3.02
CA LYS A 15 1.51 15.32 2.16
C LYS A 15 0.16 14.72 2.51
N VAL A 16 -0.86 15.56 2.53
CA VAL A 16 -2.25 15.13 2.65
C VAL A 16 -3.01 15.72 1.47
N ASN A 17 -3.54 14.87 0.62
CA ASN A 17 -4.30 15.25 -0.56
C ASN A 17 -5.77 14.89 -0.33
N PHE A 18 -6.64 15.86 -0.42
CA PHE A 18 -8.09 15.67 -0.34
C PHE A 18 -8.69 15.69 -1.73
N GLY A 19 -9.28 14.59 -2.14
CA GLY A 19 -10.14 14.49 -3.31
C GLY A 19 -11.63 14.53 -2.90
N PRO A 20 -12.55 14.46 -3.87
CA PRO A 20 -13.98 14.49 -3.60
C PRO A 20 -14.49 13.31 -2.77
N ASP A 21 -13.82 12.18 -2.84
CA ASP A 21 -14.22 10.89 -2.25
C ASP A 21 -13.10 10.16 -1.50
N ARG A 22 -11.92 10.78 -1.41
CA ARG A 22 -10.78 10.16 -0.73
C ARG A 22 -9.83 11.19 -0.11
N ALA A 23 -9.10 10.76 0.90
CA ALA A 23 -7.93 11.45 1.42
C ALA A 23 -6.71 10.52 1.30
N ASP A 24 -5.64 11.02 0.69
CA ASP A 24 -4.36 10.32 0.59
C ASP A 24 -3.38 10.98 1.56
N ILE A 25 -2.77 10.18 2.40
CA ILE A 25 -1.71 10.60 3.33
C ILE A 25 -0.44 9.91 2.88
N GLU A 26 0.55 10.68 2.48
CA GLU A 26 1.83 10.20 1.95
C GLU A 26 2.97 10.71 2.82
N SER A 27 3.86 9.81 3.22
CA SER A 27 5.14 10.18 3.84
C SER A 27 6.30 9.73 2.97
N THR A 28 7.25 10.65 2.79
CA THR A 28 8.55 10.40 2.12
C THR A 28 9.71 10.61 3.08
N LYS A 29 9.45 10.64 4.39
CA LYS A 29 10.44 10.89 5.42
C LYS A 29 11.39 9.71 5.56
N ALA A 30 12.66 9.92 5.28
CA ALA A 30 13.68 8.90 5.44
C ALA A 30 13.77 8.43 6.91
N GLY A 31 13.76 7.10 7.11
CA GLY A 31 13.85 6.51 8.44
C GLY A 31 12.58 6.59 9.29
N GLU A 32 11.45 7.03 8.71
CA GLU A 32 10.18 6.98 9.43
C GLU A 32 9.72 5.54 9.61
N THR A 33 9.39 5.17 10.86
CA THR A 33 8.81 3.87 11.13
C THR A 33 7.32 3.86 10.82
N TRP A 34 6.77 2.69 10.56
CA TRP A 34 5.34 2.51 10.37
C TRP A 34 4.53 3.03 11.57
N GLU A 35 4.96 2.79 12.81
CA GLU A 35 4.29 3.23 14.02
C GLU A 35 4.20 4.77 14.11
N THR A 36 5.28 5.46 13.72
CA THR A 36 5.32 6.93 13.69
C THR A 36 4.38 7.47 12.64
N PHE A 37 4.41 6.92 11.42
CA PHE A 37 3.51 7.28 10.33
C PHE A 37 2.05 7.00 10.70
N ARG A 38 1.75 5.82 11.24
CA ARG A 38 0.42 5.42 11.71
C ARG A 38 -0.13 6.42 12.74
N THR A 39 0.67 6.83 13.70
CA THR A 39 0.25 7.83 14.70
C THR A 39 -0.20 9.14 14.04
N THR A 40 0.47 9.55 12.98
CA THR A 40 0.10 10.73 12.19
C THR A 40 -1.19 10.50 11.42
N VAL A 41 -1.33 9.34 10.77
CA VAL A 41 -2.56 8.95 10.05
C VAL A 41 -3.76 8.92 10.99
N ASP A 42 -3.64 8.29 12.16
CA ASP A 42 -4.73 8.19 13.14
C ASP A 42 -5.19 9.58 13.62
N LYS A 43 -4.26 10.52 13.84
CA LYS A 43 -4.60 11.91 14.19
C LYS A 43 -5.39 12.59 13.07
N ILE A 44 -4.95 12.45 11.82
CA ILE A 44 -5.61 13.05 10.66
C ILE A 44 -7.01 12.44 10.49
N VAL A 45 -7.13 11.12 10.54
CA VAL A 45 -8.42 10.41 10.43
C VAL A 45 -9.37 10.84 11.53
N ASN A 46 -8.90 10.99 12.76
CA ASN A 46 -9.72 11.46 13.87
C ASN A 46 -10.21 12.92 13.66
N ILE A 47 -9.34 13.81 13.19
CA ILE A 47 -9.72 15.18 12.85
C ILE A 47 -10.80 15.19 11.77
N LEU A 48 -10.62 14.39 10.71
CA LEU A 48 -11.57 14.32 9.59
C LEU A 48 -12.91 13.74 10.03
N SER A 49 -12.92 12.66 10.79
CA SER A 49 -14.16 12.03 11.27
C SER A 49 -14.96 12.90 12.24
N THR A 50 -14.25 13.71 13.06
CA THR A 50 -14.90 14.58 14.05
C THR A 50 -15.46 15.86 13.43
N ASN A 51 -14.75 16.45 12.45
CA ASN A 51 -15.06 17.77 11.95
C ASN A 51 -15.80 17.80 10.61
N MET A 52 -15.76 16.73 9.83
CA MET A 52 -16.25 16.73 8.45
C MET A 52 -17.48 15.85 8.21
N ASN A 53 -18.02 15.20 9.23
CA ASN A 53 -19.16 14.29 9.13
C ASN A 53 -19.04 13.26 7.97
N HIS A 54 -17.81 12.88 7.62
CA HIS A 54 -17.54 11.93 6.58
C HIS A 54 -17.47 10.52 7.14
N ARG A 55 -18.03 9.56 6.40
CA ARG A 55 -17.94 8.13 6.74
C ARG A 55 -16.79 7.52 5.99
N VAL A 56 -15.89 6.86 6.72
CA VAL A 56 -14.83 6.04 6.12
C VAL A 56 -15.48 4.81 5.50
N VAL A 57 -15.40 4.68 4.19
CA VAL A 57 -15.96 3.55 3.42
C VAL A 57 -14.88 2.61 2.86
N ARG A 58 -13.61 3.00 3.01
CA ARG A 58 -12.45 2.20 2.61
C ARG A 58 -11.21 2.66 3.36
N LEU A 59 -10.41 1.69 3.81
CA LEU A 59 -9.03 1.89 4.26
C LEU A 59 -8.08 1.25 3.25
N ALA A 60 -6.94 1.88 3.02
CA ALA A 60 -5.85 1.31 2.23
C ALA A 60 -4.50 1.71 2.82
N LEU A 61 -3.54 0.80 2.73
CA LEU A 61 -2.12 1.05 2.96
C LEU A 61 -1.35 0.60 1.73
N CYS A 62 -0.62 1.53 1.12
CA CYS A 62 0.19 1.27 -0.05
C CYS A 62 1.67 1.42 0.31
N GLY A 63 2.50 0.57 -0.25
CA GLY A 63 3.95 0.65 -0.13
C GLY A 63 4.61 0.27 -1.45
N SER A 64 5.70 0.95 -1.80
CA SER A 64 6.47 0.65 -3.00
C SER A 64 7.94 0.51 -2.64
N ILE A 65 8.57 -0.55 -3.15
CA ILE A 65 9.97 -0.85 -2.92
C ILE A 65 10.63 -1.14 -4.25
N ILE A 66 11.78 -0.52 -4.46
CA ILE A 66 12.61 -0.76 -5.63
C ILE A 66 13.80 -1.61 -5.20
N TYR A 67 13.92 -2.78 -5.80
CA TYR A 67 15.08 -3.64 -5.66
C TYR A 67 16.01 -3.38 -6.85
N SER A 68 17.19 -2.81 -6.57
CA SER A 68 18.24 -2.71 -7.58
C SER A 68 18.83 -4.09 -7.84
N MET A 69 18.74 -4.56 -9.07
CA MET A 69 19.27 -5.85 -9.47
C MET A 69 19.55 -5.88 -10.97
N ASP A 70 20.45 -6.76 -11.38
CA ASP A 70 20.73 -7.00 -12.77
C ASP A 70 19.59 -7.76 -13.49
N GLU A 71 19.64 -7.78 -14.81
CA GLU A 71 18.65 -8.44 -15.66
C GLU A 71 18.54 -9.95 -15.36
N ASP A 72 19.65 -10.63 -15.10
CA ASP A 72 19.67 -12.07 -14.82
C ASP A 72 18.88 -12.39 -13.54
N LYS A 73 19.07 -11.61 -12.48
CA LYS A 73 18.30 -11.77 -11.23
C LYS A 73 16.83 -11.44 -11.42
N SER A 74 16.52 -10.37 -12.16
CA SER A 74 15.14 -10.02 -12.51
C SER A 74 14.44 -11.17 -13.22
N MET A 75 15.12 -11.81 -14.18
CA MET A 75 14.61 -12.96 -14.92
C MET A 75 14.46 -14.22 -14.05
N GLN A 76 15.34 -14.42 -13.07
CA GLN A 76 15.20 -15.52 -12.10
C GLN A 76 13.92 -15.35 -11.25
N ILE A 77 13.63 -14.12 -10.80
CA ILE A 77 12.40 -13.80 -10.09
C ILE A 77 11.18 -14.10 -10.98
N TYR A 78 11.18 -13.61 -12.21
CA TYR A 78 10.10 -13.87 -13.16
C TYR A 78 9.87 -15.37 -13.34
N SER A 79 10.91 -16.13 -13.68
CA SER A 79 10.81 -17.57 -13.93
C SER A 79 10.31 -18.35 -12.71
N LYS A 80 10.76 -17.97 -11.51
CA LYS A 80 10.34 -18.59 -10.25
C LYS A 80 8.86 -18.32 -9.96
N LEU A 81 8.38 -17.09 -10.20
CA LEU A 81 7.02 -16.67 -9.85
C LEU A 81 5.99 -17.00 -10.93
N ALA A 82 6.32 -16.78 -12.20
CA ALA A 82 5.44 -17.07 -13.32
C ALA A 82 5.32 -18.57 -13.60
N LYS A 83 6.28 -19.39 -13.09
CA LYS A 83 6.39 -20.82 -13.38
C LYS A 83 6.54 -21.13 -14.86
N ILE A 84 7.03 -20.18 -15.65
CA ILE A 84 7.26 -20.31 -17.08
C ILE A 84 8.75 -20.52 -17.27
N LYS A 85 9.10 -21.59 -17.98
CA LYS A 85 10.48 -21.91 -18.33
C LYS A 85 10.72 -21.55 -19.79
N ASN A 86 11.90 -21.06 -20.10
CA ASN A 86 12.37 -20.77 -21.47
C ASN A 86 11.77 -19.52 -22.13
N GLU A 87 11.11 -18.64 -21.39
CA GLU A 87 10.74 -17.31 -21.88
C GLU A 87 11.62 -16.25 -21.20
N GLN A 88 12.04 -15.26 -21.98
CA GLN A 88 12.84 -14.12 -21.49
C GLN A 88 12.18 -12.82 -21.97
N PRO A 89 11.06 -12.43 -21.36
CA PRO A 89 10.41 -11.17 -21.73
C PRO A 89 11.29 -9.98 -21.32
N VAL A 90 11.40 -9.01 -22.21
CA VAL A 90 12.13 -7.74 -21.94
C VAL A 90 11.41 -6.94 -20.85
N GLU A 91 10.08 -6.98 -20.88
CA GLU A 91 9.22 -6.33 -19.89
C GLU A 91 8.21 -7.34 -19.35
N TRP A 92 8.02 -7.31 -18.03
CA TRP A 92 7.06 -8.19 -17.39
C TRP A 92 6.41 -7.54 -16.17
N GLN A 93 5.20 -7.97 -15.90
CA GLN A 93 4.44 -7.60 -14.72
C GLN A 93 3.70 -8.83 -14.19
N LEU A 94 3.85 -9.06 -12.90
CA LEU A 94 3.14 -10.13 -12.19
C LEU A 94 2.28 -9.52 -11.10
N ARG A 95 1.01 -9.90 -11.05
CA ARG A 95 0.08 -9.41 -10.05
C ARG A 95 -0.56 -10.58 -9.32
N LYS A 96 -0.56 -10.51 -7.99
CA LYS A 96 -1.19 -11.49 -7.09
C LYS A 96 -2.13 -10.76 -6.13
N VAL A 97 -3.32 -11.30 -5.93
CA VAL A 97 -4.27 -10.80 -4.94
C VAL A 97 -4.66 -11.93 -4.01
N LEU A 98 -4.46 -11.74 -2.74
CA LEU A 98 -4.93 -12.64 -1.68
C LEU A 98 -6.01 -11.93 -0.87
N ARG A 99 -6.96 -12.68 -0.34
CA ARG A 99 -8.01 -12.14 0.52
C ARG A 99 -7.88 -12.68 1.92
N THR A 100 -8.00 -11.78 2.89
CA THR A 100 -8.01 -12.10 4.32
C THR A 100 -9.28 -11.54 4.94
N LYS A 101 -9.90 -12.29 5.84
CA LYS A 101 -11.03 -11.82 6.64
C LYS A 101 -10.50 -11.34 7.98
N LEU A 102 -10.70 -10.08 8.31
CA LEU A 102 -10.45 -9.52 9.64
C LEU A 102 -11.75 -9.46 10.42
N THR A 103 -11.71 -9.87 11.67
CA THR A 103 -12.88 -9.94 12.54
C THR A 103 -12.56 -9.30 13.89
N THR A 104 -13.52 -8.62 14.50
CA THR A 104 -13.40 -8.09 15.86
C THR A 104 -13.19 -9.23 16.87
N ASP A 105 -12.69 -8.92 18.07
CA ASP A 105 -12.40 -9.94 19.08
C ASP A 105 -13.66 -10.67 19.56
N ASP A 106 -14.78 -9.97 19.58
CA ASP A 106 -16.09 -10.53 19.89
C ASP A 106 -16.75 -11.30 18.73
N GLY A 107 -16.12 -11.31 17.56
CA GLY A 107 -16.62 -11.99 16.36
C GLY A 107 -17.83 -11.34 15.68
N THR A 108 -18.33 -10.20 16.19
CA THR A 108 -19.60 -9.61 15.72
C THR A 108 -19.48 -8.85 14.41
N LYS A 109 -18.30 -8.27 14.13
CA LYS A 109 -18.05 -7.50 12.92
C LYS A 109 -16.85 -8.03 12.15
N SER A 110 -16.92 -7.96 10.84
CA SER A 110 -15.80 -8.38 9.99
C SER A 110 -15.72 -7.58 8.70
N VAL A 111 -14.52 -7.54 8.12
CA VAL A 111 -14.25 -6.99 6.80
C VAL A 111 -13.39 -7.96 5.98
N ILE A 112 -13.52 -7.89 4.67
CA ILE A 112 -12.60 -8.55 3.74
C ILE A 112 -11.54 -7.54 3.34
N VAL A 113 -10.29 -7.97 3.38
CA VAL A 113 -9.12 -7.20 2.97
C VAL A 113 -8.48 -7.88 1.77
N ASN A 114 -8.18 -7.12 0.73
CA ASN A 114 -7.36 -7.56 -0.37
C ASN A 114 -5.90 -7.21 -0.07
N ASN A 115 -5.01 -8.18 -0.20
CA ASN A 115 -3.56 -7.99 -0.18
C ASN A 115 -3.09 -8.12 -1.64
N VAL A 116 -2.78 -7.00 -2.25
CA VAL A 116 -2.34 -6.91 -3.65
C VAL A 116 -0.83 -6.77 -3.68
N TYR A 117 -0.18 -7.62 -4.45
CA TYR A 117 1.24 -7.57 -4.75
C TYR A 117 1.41 -7.44 -6.25
N GLN A 118 2.18 -6.48 -6.69
CA GLN A 118 2.50 -6.28 -8.08
C GLN A 118 4.00 -6.11 -8.23
N LEU A 119 4.62 -6.98 -9.00
CA LEU A 119 6.03 -6.87 -9.37
C LEU A 119 6.13 -6.49 -10.84
N THR A 120 7.03 -5.58 -11.14
CA THR A 120 7.36 -5.20 -12.51
C THR A 120 8.86 -4.92 -12.64
N ASN A 121 9.46 -5.31 -13.78
CA ASN A 121 10.83 -4.95 -14.10
C ASN A 121 10.94 -3.63 -14.89
N THR A 122 9.83 -3.04 -15.28
CA THR A 122 9.81 -1.75 -15.98
C THR A 122 9.67 -0.64 -14.96
N ILE A 123 10.79 -0.02 -14.58
CA ILE A 123 10.81 1.09 -13.63
C ILE A 123 10.98 2.38 -14.42
N LEU A 124 9.87 3.11 -14.59
CA LEU A 124 9.88 4.46 -15.18
C LEU A 124 9.85 5.49 -14.05
N ILE A 125 11.00 5.86 -13.52
CA ILE A 125 11.11 6.99 -12.61
C ILE A 125 11.63 8.20 -13.41
N PRO A 126 10.87 9.30 -13.52
CA PRO A 126 11.31 10.49 -14.19
C PRO A 126 12.66 10.99 -13.63
N GLY A 127 13.67 11.10 -14.48
CA GLY A 127 15.01 11.57 -14.11
C GLY A 127 15.97 10.49 -13.61
N ILE A 128 15.56 9.23 -13.50
CA ILE A 128 16.42 8.11 -13.15
C ILE A 128 16.38 7.09 -14.30
N ASN A 129 17.52 6.93 -14.98
CA ASN A 129 17.70 5.85 -15.97
C ASN A 129 17.94 4.52 -15.25
N THR A 130 16.90 3.95 -14.65
CA THR A 130 17.01 2.63 -14.00
C THR A 130 16.29 1.59 -14.83
N ARG A 131 17.01 0.93 -15.72
CA ARG A 131 16.59 -0.31 -16.37
C ARG A 131 16.83 -1.54 -15.51
N ASP A 132 17.62 -1.38 -14.44
CA ASP A 132 18.14 -2.49 -13.64
C ASP A 132 17.45 -2.53 -12.28
N GLY A 133 16.28 -3.15 -12.24
CA GLY A 133 15.57 -3.32 -10.98
C GLY A 133 14.19 -3.92 -11.12
N VAL A 134 13.63 -4.29 -9.98
CA VAL A 134 12.25 -4.75 -9.86
C VAL A 134 11.53 -3.86 -8.85
N LEU A 135 10.41 -3.31 -9.27
CA LEU A 135 9.49 -2.59 -8.41
C LEU A 135 8.48 -3.58 -7.82
N LEU A 136 8.37 -3.61 -6.52
CA LEU A 136 7.28 -4.24 -5.79
C LEU A 136 6.33 -3.17 -5.29
N ASP A 137 5.13 -3.14 -5.84
CA ASP A 137 4.00 -2.35 -5.33
C ASP A 137 3.08 -3.23 -4.51
N MET A 138 2.69 -2.72 -3.35
CA MET A 138 1.76 -3.38 -2.45
C MET A 138 0.59 -2.44 -2.17
N ASP A 139 -0.63 -2.99 -2.22
CA ASP A 139 -1.86 -2.29 -1.84
C ASP A 139 -2.69 -3.23 -0.96
N VAL A 140 -2.72 -2.93 0.32
CA VAL A 140 -3.58 -3.64 1.28
C VAL A 140 -4.81 -2.78 1.52
N ASN A 141 -5.98 -3.26 1.12
CA ASN A 141 -7.19 -2.44 1.17
C ASN A 141 -8.44 -3.22 1.57
N THR A 142 -9.37 -2.54 2.25
CA THR A 142 -10.69 -3.08 2.54
C THR A 142 -11.54 -3.12 1.26
N LEU A 143 -12.41 -4.13 1.16
CA LEU A 143 -13.27 -4.27 -0.01
C LEU A 143 -14.26 -3.09 -0.10
N VAL A 144 -14.47 -2.60 -1.33
CA VAL A 144 -15.48 -1.56 -1.62
C VAL A 144 -16.88 -2.07 -1.23
N GLY A 145 -17.70 -1.21 -0.64
CA GLY A 145 -19.04 -1.54 -0.16
C GLY A 145 -19.08 -2.11 1.27
N THR A 146 -17.93 -2.17 1.95
CA THR A 146 -17.90 -2.49 3.38
C THR A 146 -18.54 -1.35 4.20
N SER A 147 -19.36 -1.67 5.20
CA SER A 147 -19.99 -0.65 6.04
C SER A 147 -18.93 0.12 6.85
N ALA A 148 -19.15 1.43 7.04
CA ALA A 148 -18.27 2.27 7.84
C ALA A 148 -18.10 1.74 9.27
N ASP A 149 -19.17 1.24 9.89
CA ASP A 149 -19.15 0.70 11.24
C ASP A 149 -18.27 -0.56 11.36
N ASN A 150 -18.24 -1.40 10.33
CA ASN A 150 -17.35 -2.56 10.30
C ASN A 150 -15.90 -2.13 10.11
N ILE A 151 -15.64 -1.16 9.24
CA ILE A 151 -14.31 -0.60 8.99
C ILE A 151 -13.73 -0.02 10.27
N LEU A 152 -14.47 0.86 10.94
CA LEU A 152 -14.04 1.48 12.19
C LEU A 152 -13.79 0.46 13.30
N ALA A 153 -14.65 -0.57 13.41
CA ALA A 153 -14.51 -1.61 14.42
C ALA A 153 -13.22 -2.45 14.23
N VAL A 154 -12.74 -2.63 13.02
CA VAL A 154 -11.53 -3.43 12.72
C VAL A 154 -10.31 -2.57 12.37
N GLN A 155 -10.40 -1.25 12.43
CA GLN A 155 -9.34 -0.34 11.97
C GLN A 155 -7.97 -0.67 12.58
N GLY A 156 -7.90 -0.92 13.89
CA GLY A 156 -6.65 -1.29 14.55
C GLY A 156 -6.05 -2.59 14.01
N LYS A 157 -6.90 -3.61 13.80
CA LYS A 157 -6.49 -4.90 13.21
C LYS A 157 -6.09 -4.74 11.74
N PHE A 158 -6.76 -3.85 11.01
CA PHE A 158 -6.41 -3.55 9.64
C PHE A 158 -4.98 -3.00 9.54
N TRP A 159 -4.62 -2.01 10.35
CA TRP A 159 -3.28 -1.43 10.32
C TRP A 159 -2.20 -2.44 10.69
N THR A 160 -2.44 -3.26 11.74
CA THR A 160 -1.52 -4.32 12.14
C THR A 160 -1.35 -5.37 11.04
N HIS A 161 -2.43 -5.80 10.41
CA HIS A 161 -2.38 -6.74 9.30
C HIS A 161 -1.66 -6.14 8.09
N ALA A 162 -2.00 -4.92 7.70
CA ALA A 162 -1.44 -4.28 6.52
C ALA A 162 0.06 -4.03 6.64
N SER A 163 0.56 -3.59 7.80
CA SER A 163 1.99 -3.46 8.04
C SER A 163 2.71 -4.81 8.00
N SER A 164 2.16 -5.85 8.66
CA SER A 164 2.74 -7.20 8.61
C SER A 164 2.85 -7.74 7.18
N VAL A 165 1.81 -7.55 6.37
CA VAL A 165 1.81 -7.98 4.96
C VAL A 165 2.92 -7.28 4.16
N ILE A 166 3.12 -5.97 4.39
CA ILE A 166 4.18 -5.21 3.73
C ILE A 166 5.56 -5.68 4.20
N ASP A 167 5.78 -5.80 5.50
CA ASP A 167 7.06 -6.24 6.09
C ASP A 167 7.43 -7.66 5.63
N GLU A 168 6.48 -8.59 5.63
CA GLU A 168 6.68 -9.96 5.14
C GLU A 168 7.04 -9.99 3.65
N ALA A 169 6.39 -9.14 2.83
CA ALA A 169 6.68 -9.05 1.41
C ALA A 169 8.10 -8.50 1.17
N VAL A 170 8.54 -7.49 1.93
CA VAL A 170 9.90 -6.95 1.87
C VAL A 170 10.92 -8.05 2.09
N VAL A 171 10.78 -8.83 3.16
CA VAL A 171 11.70 -9.91 3.51
C VAL A 171 11.66 -11.02 2.46
N HIS A 172 10.46 -11.40 2.00
CA HIS A 172 10.27 -12.50 1.04
C HIS A 172 10.94 -12.25 -0.32
N TYR A 173 10.90 -11.01 -0.81
CA TYR A 173 11.45 -10.67 -2.12
C TYR A 173 12.90 -10.16 -2.06
N GLN A 174 13.48 -9.98 -0.87
CA GLN A 174 14.91 -9.71 -0.67
C GLN A 174 15.76 -10.98 -0.64
N SER A 175 15.19 -12.15 -0.34
CA SER A 175 15.84 -13.46 -0.24
C SER A 175 15.78 -14.22 -1.58
#